data_48caed67f8c006102eb2b8529c2530c6
#
_entry.id   48caed67f8c006102eb2b8529c2530c6
#
_cell.length_a   1.000
_cell.length_b   1.000
_cell.length_c   1.000
_cell.angle_alpha   90.00
_cell.angle_beta   90.00
_cell.angle_gamma   90.00
#
_symmetry.space_group_name_H-M   'P 1'
#
loop_
_entity.id
_entity.type
_entity.pdbx_description
1 polymer ?
#
loop_
_entity_poly.entity_id
_entity_poly.type
_entity_poly.pdbx_seq_one_letter_code
_entity_poly.pdbx_strand_id
1 'polypeptide(L)'
;MFYMSDNVRAKLQAKHGVTPKDVHECFMNRTGEVLEDTSEDHKSDPPTLFFIAPNNHGRLLAVYYVERASGIAIRTCFEPGPERIARYKAIAAPSDF
;
A
#
# COMPACT_ATOMS: atom_id res chain seq x y z
N MET A 1 -7.39 -9.38 -7.83
CA MET A 1 -6.53 -8.50 -8.62
C MET A 1 -6.93 -7.05 -8.40
N PHE A 2 -6.03 -6.12 -8.56
CA PHE A 2 -6.30 -4.70 -8.32
C PHE A 2 -6.35 -3.91 -9.63
N TYR A 3 -6.94 -2.71 -9.56
CA TYR A 3 -6.87 -1.75 -10.65
C TYR A 3 -6.40 -0.39 -10.14
N MET A 4 -5.92 0.41 -11.06
CA MET A 4 -5.32 1.70 -10.78
C MET A 4 -5.79 2.66 -11.87
N SER A 5 -6.42 3.78 -11.46
CA SER A 5 -6.84 4.77 -12.45
C SER A 5 -5.63 5.40 -13.14
N ASP A 6 -5.82 5.99 -14.30
CA ASP A 6 -4.74 6.66 -15.02
C ASP A 6 -4.14 7.79 -14.19
N ASN A 7 -4.97 8.54 -13.46
CA ASN A 7 -4.50 9.61 -12.59
C ASN A 7 -3.61 9.08 -11.46
N VAL A 8 -4.04 8.01 -10.80
CA VAL A 8 -3.26 7.40 -9.73
C VAL A 8 -1.94 6.86 -10.28
N ARG A 9 -1.97 6.15 -11.41
CA ARG A 9 -0.77 5.59 -12.01
C ARG A 9 0.25 6.68 -12.36
N ALA A 10 -0.20 7.76 -12.99
CA ALA A 10 0.66 8.87 -13.37
C ALA A 10 1.26 9.56 -12.14
N LYS A 11 0.45 9.77 -11.10
CA LYS A 11 0.89 10.40 -9.86
C LYS A 11 1.93 9.55 -9.14
N LEU A 12 1.71 8.25 -9.04
CA LEU A 12 2.65 7.34 -8.37
C LEU A 12 3.99 7.32 -9.10
N GLN A 13 3.97 7.27 -10.43
CA GLN A 13 5.19 7.31 -11.22
C GLN A 13 5.93 8.63 -11.03
N ALA A 14 5.23 9.76 -11.13
CA ALA A 14 5.84 11.08 -11.09
C ALA A 14 6.36 11.45 -9.69
N LYS A 15 5.60 11.13 -8.63
CA LYS A 15 5.95 11.54 -7.27
C LYS A 15 6.81 10.53 -6.53
N HIS A 16 6.63 9.25 -6.81
CA HIS A 16 7.21 8.18 -5.97
C HIS A 16 8.04 7.16 -6.77
N GLY A 17 8.03 7.25 -8.09
CA GLY A 17 8.73 6.27 -8.92
C GLY A 17 8.18 4.86 -8.72
N VAL A 18 6.87 4.73 -8.54
CA VAL A 18 6.19 3.45 -8.31
C VAL A 18 5.38 3.07 -9.53
N THR A 19 5.55 1.84 -10.00
CA THR A 19 4.83 1.31 -11.16
C THR A 19 3.75 0.33 -10.70
N PRO A 20 2.77 -0.01 -11.56
CA PRO A 20 1.81 -1.07 -11.24
C PRO A 20 2.47 -2.40 -10.90
N LYS A 21 3.60 -2.71 -11.54
CA LYS A 21 4.38 -3.92 -11.26
C LYS A 21 4.89 -3.91 -9.82
N ASP A 22 5.41 -2.78 -9.35
CA ASP A 22 5.87 -2.64 -7.96
C ASP A 22 4.74 -2.93 -6.98
N VAL A 23 3.55 -2.39 -7.23
CA VAL A 23 2.39 -2.61 -6.38
C VAL A 23 2.00 -4.08 -6.36
N HIS A 24 1.98 -4.72 -7.53
CA HIS A 24 1.68 -6.15 -7.63
C HIS A 24 2.67 -6.99 -6.81
N GLU A 25 3.96 -6.68 -6.92
CA GLU A 25 5.01 -7.38 -6.19
C GLU A 25 4.82 -7.24 -4.67
N CYS A 26 4.43 -6.04 -4.21
CA CYS A 26 4.16 -5.82 -2.79
C CYS A 26 2.99 -6.68 -2.30
N PHE A 27 1.92 -6.81 -3.08
CA PHE A 27 0.81 -7.71 -2.73
C PHE A 27 1.28 -9.16 -2.61
N MET A 28 2.13 -9.60 -3.53
CA MET A 28 2.64 -10.98 -3.52
C MET A 28 3.62 -11.22 -2.37
N ASN A 29 4.37 -10.20 -1.98
CA ASN A 29 5.42 -10.31 -0.96
C ASN A 29 4.95 -9.99 0.46
N ARG A 30 3.69 -9.59 0.63
CA ARG A 30 3.18 -9.20 1.94
C ARG A 30 3.21 -10.37 2.92
N THR A 31 3.75 -10.14 4.12
CA THR A 31 3.76 -11.11 5.23
C THR A 31 3.03 -10.58 6.46
N GLY A 32 2.90 -9.26 6.59
CA GLY A 32 2.19 -8.66 7.73
C GLY A 32 0.70 -8.55 7.50
N GLU A 33 -0.03 -8.23 8.57
CA GLU A 33 -1.47 -8.01 8.51
C GLU A 33 -1.80 -6.77 7.67
N VAL A 34 -3.00 -6.76 7.09
CA VAL A 34 -3.56 -5.56 6.45
C VAL A 34 -4.27 -4.76 7.54
N LEU A 35 -4.00 -3.47 7.61
CA LEU A 35 -4.57 -2.59 8.62
C LEU A 35 -5.53 -1.59 7.97
N GLU A 36 -6.47 -1.08 8.78
CA GLU A 36 -7.35 -0.01 8.36
C GLU A 36 -6.68 1.34 8.62
N ASP A 37 -6.75 2.24 7.64
CA ASP A 37 -6.28 3.61 7.83
C ASP A 37 -7.36 4.40 8.55
N THR A 38 -7.15 4.66 9.84
CA THR A 38 -8.12 5.34 10.69
C THR A 38 -7.88 6.84 10.80
N SER A 39 -6.93 7.40 10.04
CA SER A 39 -6.66 8.84 10.08
C SER A 39 -7.88 9.62 9.61
N GLU A 40 -8.09 10.82 10.20
CA GLU A 40 -9.23 11.67 9.88
C GLU A 40 -9.28 12.02 8.40
N ASP A 41 -8.12 12.27 7.82
CA ASP A 41 -8.00 12.69 6.42
C ASP A 41 -8.30 11.58 5.42
N HIS A 42 -8.33 10.33 5.89
CA HIS A 42 -8.49 9.17 5.00
C HIS A 42 -9.69 8.30 5.37
N LYS A 43 -10.55 8.80 6.26
CA LYS A 43 -11.80 8.09 6.55
C LYS A 43 -12.65 8.02 5.30
N SER A 44 -13.10 6.82 4.97
CA SER A 44 -13.92 6.59 3.80
C SER A 44 -14.84 5.40 4.05
N ASP A 45 -15.86 5.27 3.21
CA ASP A 45 -16.75 4.11 3.20
C ASP A 45 -16.85 3.63 1.75
N PRO A 46 -16.25 2.50 1.40
CA PRO A 46 -15.55 1.53 2.28
C PRO A 46 -14.24 2.09 2.84
N PRO A 47 -13.74 1.52 3.95
CA PRO A 47 -12.53 2.03 4.59
C PRO A 47 -11.29 1.84 3.70
N THR A 48 -10.34 2.74 3.84
CA THR A 48 -9.03 2.59 3.21
C THR A 48 -8.20 1.61 4.03
N LEU A 49 -7.65 0.62 3.36
CA LEU A 49 -6.78 -0.39 3.94
C LEU A 49 -5.35 -0.16 3.49
N PHE A 50 -4.39 -0.62 4.28
CA PHE A 50 -2.99 -0.50 3.88
C PHE A 50 -2.13 -1.62 4.45
N PHE A 51 -0.99 -1.83 3.82
CA PHE A 51 0.06 -2.69 4.34
C PHE A 51 1.41 -2.16 3.83
N ILE A 52 2.48 -2.63 4.45
CA ILE A 52 3.84 -2.35 4.00
C ILE A 52 4.49 -3.67 3.61
N ALA A 53 5.09 -3.71 2.44
CA ALA A 53 5.79 -4.90 1.95
C ALA A 53 6.86 -4.48 0.95
N PRO A 54 7.90 -5.32 0.75
CA PRO A 54 8.92 -5.02 -0.26
C PRO A 54 8.44 -5.38 -1.67
N ASN A 55 8.93 -4.64 -2.67
CA ASN A 55 8.87 -5.10 -4.04
C ASN A 55 9.96 -6.15 -4.25
N ASN A 56 10.12 -6.68 -5.47
CA ASN A 56 11.10 -7.73 -5.73
C ASN A 56 12.56 -7.25 -5.67
N HIS A 57 12.78 -5.94 -5.58
CA HIS A 57 14.11 -5.36 -5.41
C HIS A 57 14.41 -4.99 -3.96
N GLY A 58 13.53 -5.35 -3.04
CA GLY A 58 13.71 -5.08 -1.62
C GLY A 58 13.32 -3.66 -1.18
N ARG A 59 12.70 -2.86 -2.05
CA ARG A 59 12.23 -1.53 -1.71
C ARG A 59 10.91 -1.64 -0.94
N LEU A 60 10.88 -1.15 0.31
CA LEU A 60 9.66 -1.16 1.10
C LEU A 60 8.70 -0.09 0.62
N LEU A 61 7.45 -0.48 0.42
CA LEU A 61 6.39 0.41 -0.04
C LEU A 61 5.15 0.24 0.82
N ALA A 62 4.49 1.36 1.13
CA ALA A 62 3.20 1.35 1.81
C ALA A 62 2.12 1.45 0.74
N VAL A 63 1.26 0.43 0.66
CA VAL A 63 0.21 0.34 -0.35
C VAL A 63 -1.13 0.61 0.31
N TYR A 64 -1.83 1.63 -0.17
CA TYR A 64 -3.15 2.03 0.34
C TYR A 64 -4.20 1.74 -0.72
N TYR A 65 -5.28 1.08 -0.33
CA TYR A 65 -6.30 0.67 -1.28
C TYR A 65 -7.67 0.57 -0.61
N VAL A 66 -8.71 0.49 -1.43
CA VAL A 66 -10.07 0.17 -0.96
C VAL A 66 -10.56 -1.08 -1.66
N GLU A 67 -11.39 -1.85 -0.96
CA GLU A 67 -12.03 -3.02 -1.55
C GLU A 67 -13.44 -2.63 -1.99
N ARG A 68 -13.79 -2.96 -3.22
CA ARG A 68 -15.09 -2.72 -3.81
C ARG A 68 -15.61 -4.00 -4.42
N ALA A 69 -16.90 -4.03 -4.76
CA ALA A 69 -17.49 -5.20 -5.42
C ALA A 69 -16.76 -5.54 -6.73
N SER A 70 -16.23 -4.53 -7.42
CA SER A 70 -15.49 -4.70 -8.68
C SER A 70 -14.03 -5.08 -8.48
N GLY A 71 -13.54 -5.15 -7.24
CA GLY A 71 -12.15 -5.50 -6.94
C GLY A 71 -11.44 -4.46 -6.09
N ILE A 72 -10.13 -4.57 -6.03
CA ILE A 72 -9.27 -3.68 -5.24
C ILE A 72 -8.89 -2.46 -6.07
N ALA A 73 -9.15 -1.26 -5.52
CA ALA A 73 -8.77 0.01 -6.15
C ALA A 73 -7.61 0.64 -5.38
N ILE A 74 -6.47 0.84 -6.04
CA ILE A 74 -5.30 1.45 -5.43
C ILE A 74 -5.55 2.95 -5.25
N ARG A 75 -5.30 3.45 -4.03
CA ARG A 75 -5.41 4.86 -3.70
C ARG A 75 -4.08 5.58 -3.80
N THR A 76 -3.04 5.00 -3.19
CA THR A 76 -1.68 5.53 -3.27
C THR A 76 -0.67 4.44 -2.89
N CYS A 77 0.60 4.71 -3.18
CA CYS A 77 1.70 3.82 -2.81
C CYS A 77 2.97 4.65 -2.77
N PHE A 78 3.70 4.58 -1.66
CA PHE A 78 4.90 5.38 -1.49
C PHE A 78 5.86 4.69 -0.54
N GLU A 79 7.10 5.17 -0.53
CA GLU A 79 8.14 4.67 0.37
C GLU A 79 7.90 5.25 1.77
N PRO A 80 7.59 4.40 2.77
CA PRO A 80 7.27 4.89 4.11
C PRO A 80 8.53 5.33 4.86
N GLY A 81 8.37 6.32 5.75
CA GLY A 81 9.45 6.72 6.63
C GLY A 81 9.62 5.73 7.79
N PRO A 82 10.73 5.86 8.55
CA PRO A 82 11.04 4.90 9.63
C PRO A 82 9.97 4.82 10.72
N GLU A 83 9.33 5.93 11.03
CA GLU A 83 8.30 5.98 12.05
C GLU A 83 7.06 5.18 11.67
N ARG A 84 6.63 5.29 10.41
CA ARG A 84 5.50 4.52 9.88
C ARG A 84 5.82 3.04 9.82
N ILE A 85 7.04 2.69 9.42
CA ILE A 85 7.51 1.31 9.40
C ILE A 85 7.45 0.71 10.80
N ALA A 86 7.98 1.43 11.80
CA ALA A 86 8.00 0.95 13.19
C ALA A 86 6.59 0.70 13.73
N ARG A 87 5.66 1.62 13.47
CA ARG A 87 4.26 1.45 13.90
C ARG A 87 3.58 0.28 13.22
N TYR A 88 3.82 0.14 11.92
CA TYR A 88 3.26 -0.99 11.18
C TYR A 88 3.77 -2.33 11.73
N LYS A 89 5.09 -2.43 11.96
CA LYS A 89 5.70 -3.65 12.47
C LYS A 89 5.14 -4.04 13.84
N ALA A 90 4.88 -3.06 14.71
CA ALA A 90 4.35 -3.32 16.05
C ALA A 90 2.96 -3.94 16.04
N ILE A 91 2.15 -3.61 15.04
CA ILE A 91 0.76 -4.07 14.95
C ILE A 91 0.61 -5.26 14.00
N ALA A 92 1.20 -5.17 12.82
CA ALA A 92 0.99 -6.13 11.73
C ALA A 92 1.95 -7.32 11.74
N ALA A 93 3.03 -7.22 12.50
CA ALA A 93 4.01 -8.30 12.70
C ALA A 93 4.49 -8.96 11.40
N PRO A 94 5.02 -8.20 10.43
CA PRO A 94 5.57 -8.81 9.22
C PRO A 94 6.79 -9.67 9.58
N SER A 95 7.07 -10.70 8.78
CA SER A 95 8.17 -11.63 9.06
C SER A 95 9.44 -11.35 8.26
N ASP A 96 9.40 -10.45 7.29
CA ASP A 96 10.51 -10.23 6.36
C ASP A 96 11.18 -8.85 6.47
N PHE A 97 10.78 -8.06 7.44
CA PHE A 97 11.50 -6.78 7.67
C PHE A 97 11.27 -6.21 9.06
#